data_dfce3221c2ba1e4b3d6bcdece0524d74
#
_entry.id   dfce3221c2ba1e4b3d6bcdece0524d74
#
_cell.length_a   1.000
_cell.length_b   1.000
_cell.length_c   1.000
_cell.angle_alpha   90.00
_cell.angle_beta   90.00
_cell.angle_gamma   90.00
#
_symmetry.space_group_name_H-M   'P 1'
#
loop_
_entity.id
_entity.type
_entity.pdbx_description
1 polymer ?
#
loop_
_entity_poly.entity_id
_entity_poly.type
_entity_poly.pdbx_seq_one_letter_code
_entity_poly.pdbx_strand_id
1 'polypeptide(L)'
;MRVALVDYDSGNLHSAEKAFQLMGREVGAEVVVTSDPEVVARADRIVLPGDGAFPACRAALDAVDGMTEALRNAVLARGVPFMGICVGMQMLADLGHEYRPTEGLGWIGGEVVAIDTAETRAAGLKVPHMGWNDLVIDHPHPVLEGIATGDHAYFVHGWQFQVANPAERLAHAGYGSAVTAVVGRDNIVGTQFHPEKSQGVGLRMIGNFLGWRV
;
A
#
# COMPACT_ATOMS: atom_id res chain seq x y z
N MET A 1 -19.71 -3.26 8.83
CA MET A 1 -18.39 -3.68 8.32
C MET A 1 -17.33 -2.95 9.13
N ARG A 2 -16.37 -3.68 9.72
CA ARG A 2 -15.27 -3.10 10.50
C ARG A 2 -13.98 -3.07 9.67
N VAL A 3 -13.36 -1.90 9.59
CA VAL A 3 -12.08 -1.66 8.92
C VAL A 3 -11.02 -1.39 9.98
N ALA A 4 -10.02 -2.25 10.10
CA ALA A 4 -8.88 -2.04 10.99
C ALA A 4 -7.79 -1.26 10.24
N LEU A 5 -7.47 -0.07 10.72
CA LEU A 5 -6.30 0.70 10.32
C LEU A 5 -5.20 0.41 11.34
N VAL A 6 -4.19 -0.33 10.91
CA VAL A 6 -3.16 -0.86 11.81
C VAL A 6 -2.24 0.25 12.28
N ASP A 7 -2.17 0.43 13.60
CA ASP A 7 -1.24 1.32 14.28
C ASP A 7 -0.07 0.51 14.85
N TYR A 8 1.11 0.73 14.31
CA TYR A 8 2.36 0.12 14.75
C TYR A 8 3.47 1.17 14.92
N ASP A 9 3.07 2.38 15.32
CA ASP A 9 3.94 3.54 15.52
C ASP A 9 4.63 4.02 14.20
N SER A 10 3.98 3.78 13.05
CA SER A 10 4.44 4.22 11.74
C SER A 10 3.26 4.60 10.85
N GLY A 11 3.46 5.61 10.01
CA GLY A 11 2.48 6.06 9.04
C GLY A 11 1.71 7.31 9.43
N ASN A 12 1.15 7.97 8.43
CA ASN A 12 0.28 9.13 8.60
C ASN A 12 -1.15 8.66 8.92
N LEU A 13 -1.32 8.06 10.11
CA LEU A 13 -2.58 7.46 10.54
C LEU A 13 -3.75 8.43 10.51
N HIS A 14 -3.55 9.68 10.93
CA HIS A 14 -4.64 10.66 11.03
C HIS A 14 -5.26 11.00 9.67
N SER A 15 -4.44 11.22 8.63
CA SER A 15 -4.95 11.50 7.28
C SER A 15 -5.61 10.27 6.67
N ALA A 16 -5.02 9.09 6.86
CA ALA A 16 -5.59 7.83 6.41
C ALA A 16 -6.94 7.57 7.10
N GLU A 17 -7.00 7.68 8.43
CA GLU A 17 -8.23 7.52 9.19
C GLU A 17 -9.37 8.40 8.67
N LYS A 18 -9.12 9.70 8.48
CA LYS A 18 -10.12 10.63 7.96
C LYS A 18 -10.62 10.26 6.57
N ALA A 19 -9.71 9.88 5.67
CA ALA A 19 -10.08 9.49 4.31
C ALA A 19 -10.91 8.20 4.30
N PHE A 20 -10.51 7.19 5.07
CA PHE A 20 -11.25 5.94 5.21
C PHE A 20 -12.60 6.15 5.93
N GLN A 21 -12.67 7.01 6.96
CA GLN A 21 -13.93 7.35 7.61
C GLN A 21 -14.88 8.09 6.67
N LEU A 22 -14.37 9.00 5.84
CA LEU A 22 -15.17 9.72 4.85
C LEU A 22 -15.86 8.74 3.89
N MET A 23 -15.07 7.87 3.25
CA MET A 23 -15.60 6.89 2.30
C MET A 23 -16.37 5.76 2.99
N GLY A 24 -16.00 5.44 4.23
CA GLY A 24 -16.68 4.43 5.04
C GLY A 24 -18.13 4.76 5.37
N ARG A 25 -18.48 6.05 5.47
CA ARG A 25 -19.87 6.50 5.70
C ARG A 25 -20.82 6.04 4.59
N GLU A 26 -20.34 6.02 3.36
CA GLU A 26 -21.15 5.64 2.18
C GLU A 26 -21.53 4.15 2.20
N VAL A 27 -20.70 3.31 2.82
CA VAL A 27 -20.89 1.84 2.87
C VAL A 27 -21.20 1.31 4.28
N GLY A 28 -21.44 2.21 5.24
CA GLY A 28 -21.73 1.82 6.64
C GLY A 28 -20.56 1.13 7.32
N ALA A 29 -19.30 1.55 7.03
CA ALA A 29 -18.10 1.01 7.63
C ALA A 29 -17.70 1.79 8.89
N GLU A 30 -17.35 1.03 9.94
CA GLU A 30 -16.69 1.53 11.15
C GLU A 30 -15.17 1.41 10.94
N VAL A 31 -14.46 2.53 10.94
CA VAL A 31 -13.00 2.57 10.83
C VAL A 31 -12.40 2.70 12.22
N VAL A 32 -11.53 1.76 12.58
CA VAL A 32 -10.89 1.70 13.90
C VAL A 32 -9.38 1.72 13.71
N VAL A 33 -8.72 2.73 14.27
CA VAL A 33 -7.25 2.75 14.40
C VAL A 33 -6.88 1.90 15.60
N THR A 34 -6.02 0.91 15.42
CA THR A 34 -5.74 -0.07 16.47
C THR A 34 -4.34 -0.68 16.39
N SER A 35 -3.72 -0.84 17.54
CA SER A 35 -2.53 -1.68 17.76
C SER A 35 -2.87 -3.03 18.40
N ASP A 36 -4.17 -3.33 18.59
CA ASP A 36 -4.65 -4.58 19.17
C ASP A 36 -4.79 -5.67 18.08
N PRO A 37 -4.00 -6.75 18.12
CA PRO A 37 -4.08 -7.85 17.16
C PRO A 37 -5.44 -8.58 17.19
N GLU A 38 -6.15 -8.58 18.32
CA GLU A 38 -7.48 -9.19 18.41
C GLU A 38 -8.53 -8.39 17.61
N VAL A 39 -8.39 -7.07 17.57
CA VAL A 39 -9.26 -6.21 16.74
C VAL A 39 -8.97 -6.46 15.25
N VAL A 40 -7.69 -6.54 14.88
CA VAL A 40 -7.25 -6.86 13.50
C VAL A 40 -7.74 -8.24 13.10
N ALA A 41 -7.61 -9.25 13.97
CA ALA A 41 -8.06 -10.60 13.72
C ALA A 41 -9.57 -10.71 13.42
N ARG A 42 -10.39 -9.76 13.90
CA ARG A 42 -11.87 -9.76 13.71
C ARG A 42 -12.35 -8.75 12.67
N ALA A 43 -11.43 -8.04 12.02
CA ALA A 43 -11.79 -7.05 11.01
C ALA A 43 -12.34 -7.68 9.73
N ASP A 44 -13.22 -6.94 9.05
CA ASP A 44 -13.73 -7.30 7.72
C ASP A 44 -12.81 -6.78 6.60
N ARG A 45 -11.99 -5.76 6.92
CA ARG A 45 -10.98 -5.18 6.04
C ARG A 45 -9.80 -4.71 6.87
N ILE A 46 -8.61 -4.78 6.31
CA ILE A 46 -7.38 -4.37 6.99
C ILE A 46 -6.61 -3.39 6.11
N VAL A 47 -6.15 -2.30 6.70
CA VAL A 47 -5.29 -1.31 6.05
C VAL A 47 -3.99 -1.21 6.85
N LEU A 48 -2.87 -1.37 6.17
CA LEU A 48 -1.53 -1.24 6.73
C LEU A 48 -0.83 -0.02 6.10
N PRO A 49 -0.90 1.15 6.72
CA PRO A 49 -0.12 2.30 6.27
C PRO A 49 1.35 2.10 6.66
N GLY A 50 2.24 2.84 6.02
CA GLY A 50 3.65 2.88 6.40
C GLY A 50 4.28 4.18 5.94
N ASP A 51 5.08 4.82 6.80
CA ASP A 51 5.85 6.02 6.51
C ASP A 51 7.24 5.90 7.15
N GLY A 52 8.27 6.22 6.40
CA GLY A 52 9.66 6.08 6.83
C GLY A 52 10.42 4.99 6.08
N ALA A 53 11.42 4.41 6.73
CA ALA A 53 12.29 3.41 6.11
C ALA A 53 11.73 1.99 6.24
N PHE A 54 11.88 1.18 5.19
CA PHE A 54 11.43 -0.21 5.15
C PHE A 54 11.85 -1.03 6.39
N PRO A 55 13.16 -1.08 6.77
CA PRO A 55 13.56 -1.89 7.93
C PRO A 55 13.01 -1.37 9.25
N ALA A 56 12.76 -0.07 9.36
CA ALA A 56 12.17 0.52 10.57
C ALA A 56 10.69 0.16 10.69
N CYS A 57 9.93 0.30 9.61
CA CYS A 57 8.52 -0.09 9.57
C CYS A 57 8.34 -1.60 9.82
N ARG A 58 9.21 -2.44 9.23
CA ARG A 58 9.15 -3.89 9.45
C ARG A 58 9.42 -4.26 10.90
N ALA A 59 10.45 -3.66 11.51
CA ALA A 59 10.78 -3.88 12.91
C ALA A 59 9.68 -3.37 13.86
N ALA A 60 9.09 -2.21 13.56
CA ALA A 60 8.00 -1.65 14.36
C ALA A 60 6.75 -2.55 14.31
N LEU A 61 6.42 -3.09 13.12
CA LEU A 61 5.31 -4.04 12.99
C LEU A 61 5.55 -5.32 13.79
N ASP A 62 6.78 -5.87 13.76
CA ASP A 62 7.15 -7.06 14.52
C ASP A 62 7.19 -6.83 16.04
N ALA A 63 7.42 -5.58 16.47
CA ALA A 63 7.45 -5.23 17.88
C ALA A 63 6.06 -5.23 18.53
N VAL A 64 4.99 -5.17 17.74
CA VAL A 64 3.61 -5.33 18.24
C VAL A 64 3.32 -6.82 18.41
N ASP A 65 3.32 -7.30 19.64
CA ASP A 65 3.15 -8.72 19.96
C ASP A 65 1.86 -9.29 19.34
N GLY A 66 1.99 -10.40 18.59
CA GLY A 66 0.89 -11.07 17.92
C GLY A 66 0.36 -10.39 16.64
N MET A 67 0.79 -9.18 16.28
CA MET A 67 0.24 -8.44 15.14
C MET A 67 0.52 -9.12 13.81
N THR A 68 1.76 -9.53 13.57
CA THR A 68 2.14 -10.20 12.31
C THR A 68 1.37 -11.51 12.11
N GLU A 69 1.13 -12.27 13.19
CA GLU A 69 0.34 -13.50 13.12
C GLU A 69 -1.16 -13.21 12.91
N ALA A 70 -1.71 -12.19 13.56
CA ALA A 70 -3.11 -11.77 13.36
C ALA A 70 -3.36 -11.33 11.91
N LEU A 71 -2.45 -10.54 11.34
CA LEU A 71 -2.48 -10.12 9.94
C LEU A 71 -2.40 -11.34 9.00
N ARG A 72 -1.42 -12.22 9.21
CA ARG A 72 -1.23 -13.42 8.40
C ARG A 72 -2.47 -14.31 8.40
N ASN A 73 -3.04 -14.55 9.57
CA ASN A 73 -4.25 -15.37 9.70
C ASN A 73 -5.45 -14.70 9.00
N ALA A 74 -5.70 -13.41 9.27
CA ALA A 74 -6.81 -12.70 8.66
C ALA A 74 -6.69 -12.65 7.13
N VAL A 75 -5.52 -12.30 6.62
CA VAL A 75 -5.32 -12.04 5.18
C VAL A 75 -5.13 -13.33 4.39
N LEU A 76 -4.20 -14.20 4.82
CA LEU A 76 -3.85 -15.38 4.03
C LEU A 76 -4.76 -16.58 4.31
N ALA A 77 -5.19 -16.80 5.57
CA ALA A 77 -6.00 -17.95 5.88
C ALA A 77 -7.51 -17.70 5.70
N ARG A 78 -7.99 -16.49 6.03
CA ARG A 78 -9.41 -16.14 5.94
C ARG A 78 -9.80 -15.32 4.71
N GLY A 79 -8.82 -14.83 3.93
CA GLY A 79 -9.07 -14.05 2.72
C GLY A 79 -9.63 -12.65 2.99
N VAL A 80 -9.36 -12.06 4.16
CA VAL A 80 -9.81 -10.69 4.47
C VAL A 80 -9.15 -9.71 3.51
N PRO A 81 -9.91 -8.82 2.82
CA PRO A 81 -9.33 -7.82 1.95
C PRO A 81 -8.33 -6.94 2.69
N PHE A 82 -7.15 -6.80 2.10
CA PHE A 82 -6.02 -6.08 2.66
C PHE A 82 -5.53 -4.98 1.71
N MET A 83 -5.19 -3.81 2.27
CA MET A 83 -4.54 -2.71 1.55
C MET A 83 -3.29 -2.25 2.27
N GLY A 84 -2.13 -2.35 1.61
CA GLY A 84 -0.89 -1.70 2.05
C GLY A 84 -0.74 -0.32 1.42
N ILE A 85 -0.30 0.70 2.19
CA ILE A 85 -0.09 2.06 1.70
C ILE A 85 1.38 2.44 1.87
N CYS A 86 2.02 2.89 0.79
CA CYS A 86 3.41 3.31 0.72
C CYS A 86 4.37 2.21 1.23
N VAL A 87 5.06 2.39 2.36
CA VAL A 87 5.90 1.33 2.93
C VAL A 87 5.06 0.11 3.34
N GLY A 88 3.78 0.27 3.69
CA GLY A 88 2.86 -0.84 3.91
C GLY A 88 2.64 -1.72 2.68
N MET A 89 2.63 -1.13 1.46
CA MET A 89 2.68 -1.90 0.22
C MET A 89 4.05 -2.57 0.03
N GLN A 90 5.13 -1.83 0.26
CA GLN A 90 6.48 -2.36 0.10
C GLN A 90 6.74 -3.58 0.99
N MET A 91 6.21 -3.59 2.21
CA MET A 91 6.34 -4.74 3.13
C MET A 91 5.68 -6.02 2.62
N LEU A 92 4.83 -5.96 1.58
CA LEU A 92 4.30 -7.17 0.92
C LEU A 92 5.36 -7.99 0.19
N ALA A 93 6.49 -7.36 -0.20
CA ALA A 93 7.60 -7.99 -0.91
C ALA A 93 8.29 -9.09 -0.10
N ASP A 94 9.11 -9.89 -0.78
CA ASP A 94 9.98 -10.88 -0.14
C ASP A 94 11.12 -10.19 0.61
N LEU A 95 11.75 -9.16 0.01
CA LEU A 95 12.95 -8.51 0.52
C LEU A 95 12.97 -7.01 0.21
N GLY A 96 13.38 -6.19 1.17
CA GLY A 96 13.71 -4.79 0.96
C GLY A 96 15.21 -4.54 1.11
N HIS A 97 15.77 -3.68 0.26
CA HIS A 97 17.22 -3.36 0.23
C HIS A 97 17.55 -2.01 0.86
N GLU A 98 16.61 -1.33 1.46
CA GLU A 98 16.85 -0.02 2.08
C GLU A 98 17.77 -0.16 3.29
N TYR A 99 18.94 0.51 3.25
CA TYR A 99 20.03 0.47 4.23
C TYR A 99 20.64 -0.92 4.47
N ARG A 100 19.84 -1.96 4.50
CA ARG A 100 20.24 -3.37 4.68
C ARG A 100 19.18 -4.30 4.12
N PRO A 101 19.54 -5.50 3.69
CA PRO A 101 18.55 -6.52 3.36
C PRO A 101 17.64 -6.81 4.56
N THR A 102 16.34 -6.70 4.36
CA THR A 102 15.32 -6.91 5.39
C THR A 102 14.17 -7.70 4.79
N GLU A 103 13.79 -8.82 5.40
CA GLU A 103 12.67 -9.64 4.95
C GLU A 103 11.35 -8.86 5.08
N GLY A 104 10.52 -8.93 4.02
CA GLY A 104 9.16 -8.43 4.02
C GLY A 104 8.17 -9.43 4.61
N LEU A 105 6.90 -9.31 4.24
CA LEU A 105 5.86 -10.27 4.59
C LEU A 105 5.82 -11.46 3.62
N GLY A 106 6.39 -11.29 2.40
CA GLY A 106 6.44 -12.34 1.38
C GLY A 106 5.05 -12.72 0.83
N TRP A 107 4.11 -11.78 0.78
CA TRP A 107 2.76 -12.06 0.29
C TRP A 107 2.59 -11.81 -1.20
N ILE A 108 3.42 -10.97 -1.77
CA ILE A 108 3.55 -10.74 -3.21
C ILE A 108 5.04 -10.86 -3.54
N GLY A 109 5.39 -11.72 -4.50
CA GLY A 109 6.79 -12.00 -4.84
C GLY A 109 7.49 -10.79 -5.43
N GLY A 110 8.76 -10.57 -5.05
CA GLY A 110 9.60 -9.50 -5.56
C GLY A 110 10.36 -8.77 -4.48
N GLU A 111 11.03 -7.67 -4.88
CA GLU A 111 11.96 -6.95 -4.01
C GLU A 111 11.73 -5.45 -4.03
N VAL A 112 12.04 -4.78 -2.91
CA VAL A 112 12.03 -3.33 -2.82
C VAL A 112 13.44 -2.79 -3.06
N VAL A 113 13.58 -2.02 -4.16
CA VAL A 113 14.86 -1.48 -4.64
C VAL A 113 14.83 0.03 -4.77
N ALA A 114 16.01 0.66 -4.79
CA ALA A 114 16.11 2.11 -4.97
C ALA A 114 15.60 2.56 -6.35
N ILE A 115 14.92 3.70 -6.41
CA ILE A 115 14.55 4.36 -7.67
C ILE A 115 15.69 5.24 -8.21
N ASP A 116 16.75 5.46 -7.45
CA ASP A 116 17.96 6.18 -7.88
C ASP A 116 18.81 5.29 -8.81
N THR A 117 18.39 5.21 -10.06
CA THR A 117 19.03 4.42 -11.10
C THR A 117 19.79 5.31 -12.10
N ALA A 118 20.54 4.69 -13.02
CA ALA A 118 21.19 5.41 -14.11
C ALA A 118 20.17 6.14 -14.99
N GLU A 119 19.01 5.54 -15.25
CA GLU A 119 17.93 6.09 -16.05
C GLU A 119 17.29 7.31 -15.36
N THR A 120 17.04 7.22 -14.05
CA THR A 120 16.48 8.32 -13.25
C THR A 120 17.43 9.52 -13.27
N ARG A 121 18.75 9.29 -13.10
CA ARG A 121 19.76 10.35 -13.16
C ARG A 121 19.92 10.94 -14.56
N ALA A 122 19.91 10.09 -15.60
CA ALA A 122 20.00 10.53 -16.99
C ALA A 122 18.79 11.38 -17.40
N ALA A 123 17.61 11.12 -16.84
CA ALA A 123 16.40 11.92 -17.03
C ALA A 123 16.39 13.21 -16.19
N GLY A 124 17.41 13.46 -15.35
CA GLY A 124 17.48 14.64 -14.48
C GLY A 124 16.44 14.66 -13.36
N LEU A 125 15.89 13.50 -13.03
CA LEU A 125 14.86 13.37 -12.00
C LEU A 125 15.48 13.34 -10.60
N LYS A 126 14.78 13.93 -9.63
CA LYS A 126 15.23 13.98 -8.23
C LYS A 126 14.75 12.76 -7.46
N VAL A 127 15.55 12.31 -6.52
CA VAL A 127 15.13 11.29 -5.54
C VAL A 127 15.09 11.96 -4.15
N PRO A 128 14.02 11.81 -3.40
CA PRO A 128 12.84 10.96 -3.65
C PRO A 128 11.94 11.48 -4.78
N HIS A 129 11.17 10.58 -5.40
CA HIS A 129 10.01 10.91 -6.23
C HIS A 129 8.96 11.54 -5.32
N MET A 130 8.81 12.85 -5.39
CA MET A 130 7.91 13.63 -4.54
C MET A 130 7.04 14.54 -5.39
N GLY A 131 5.73 14.36 -5.29
CA GLY A 131 4.73 15.17 -5.98
C GLY A 131 3.67 14.35 -6.71
N TRP A 132 2.92 15.04 -7.55
CA TRP A 132 1.88 14.44 -8.38
C TRP A 132 2.49 13.82 -9.63
N ASN A 133 2.02 12.62 -9.97
CA ASN A 133 2.42 11.93 -11.19
C ASN A 133 1.25 11.10 -11.73
N ASP A 134 1.29 10.85 -13.04
CA ASP A 134 0.26 10.12 -13.78
C ASP A 134 0.32 8.65 -13.47
N LEU A 135 -0.85 8.04 -13.31
CA LEU A 135 -1.01 6.60 -13.26
C LEU A 135 -1.14 6.04 -14.68
N VAL A 136 -0.47 4.95 -14.94
CA VAL A 136 -0.67 4.11 -16.12
C VAL A 136 -1.23 2.78 -15.66
N ILE A 137 -2.44 2.46 -16.08
CA ILE A 137 -3.10 1.20 -15.70
C ILE A 137 -2.56 0.07 -16.57
N ASP A 138 -1.92 -0.91 -15.92
CA ASP A 138 -1.38 -2.11 -16.57
C ASP A 138 -2.43 -3.21 -16.69
N HIS A 139 -3.21 -3.43 -15.61
CA HIS A 139 -4.25 -4.45 -15.57
C HIS A 139 -5.52 -3.93 -14.89
N PRO A 140 -6.71 -4.26 -15.40
CA PRO A 140 -7.96 -3.91 -14.74
C PRO A 140 -8.10 -4.63 -13.39
N HIS A 141 -8.58 -3.91 -12.38
CA HIS A 141 -8.87 -4.47 -11.07
C HIS A 141 -10.01 -3.70 -10.40
N PRO A 142 -10.88 -4.34 -9.60
CA PRO A 142 -11.99 -3.65 -8.94
C PRO A 142 -11.61 -2.41 -8.14
N VAL A 143 -10.44 -2.40 -7.48
CA VAL A 143 -9.96 -1.21 -6.73
C VAL A 143 -9.59 -0.03 -7.65
N LEU A 144 -9.40 -0.26 -8.95
CA LEU A 144 -9.11 0.77 -9.95
C LEU A 144 -10.35 1.18 -10.75
N GLU A 145 -11.54 0.71 -10.40
CA GLU A 145 -12.77 1.07 -11.12
C GLU A 145 -12.98 2.59 -11.10
N GLY A 146 -13.18 3.16 -12.31
CA GLY A 146 -13.33 4.59 -12.50
C GLY A 146 -12.05 5.42 -12.32
N ILE A 147 -10.89 4.77 -12.27
CA ILE A 147 -9.56 5.38 -12.35
C ILE A 147 -8.97 4.99 -13.71
N ALA A 148 -8.47 5.97 -14.46
CA ALA A 148 -7.96 5.80 -15.81
C ALA A 148 -6.48 6.15 -15.92
N THR A 149 -5.83 5.65 -16.97
CA THR A 149 -4.49 6.13 -17.36
C THR A 149 -4.52 7.63 -17.60
N GLY A 150 -3.59 8.37 -16.97
CA GLY A 150 -3.52 9.82 -16.96
C GLY A 150 -4.13 10.47 -15.72
N ASP A 151 -4.82 9.71 -14.87
CA ASP A 151 -5.22 10.21 -13.55
C ASP A 151 -4.00 10.38 -12.64
N HIS A 152 -4.02 11.41 -11.79
CA HIS A 152 -2.87 11.79 -10.99
C HIS A 152 -2.99 11.30 -9.54
N ALA A 153 -1.87 10.84 -9.00
CA ALA A 153 -1.74 10.47 -7.59
C ALA A 153 -0.51 11.14 -6.96
N TYR A 154 -0.51 11.27 -5.63
CA TYR A 154 0.58 11.92 -4.88
C TYR A 154 1.57 10.88 -4.34
N PHE A 155 2.81 11.00 -4.79
CA PHE A 155 3.92 10.14 -4.43
C PHE A 155 4.91 10.85 -3.50
N VAL A 156 5.52 10.10 -2.59
CA VAL A 156 6.69 10.51 -1.82
C VAL A 156 7.48 9.27 -1.42
N HIS A 157 8.44 8.84 -2.24
CA HIS A 157 9.24 7.65 -1.98
C HIS A 157 10.58 7.66 -2.72
N GLY A 158 11.58 7.00 -2.15
CA GLY A 158 12.91 6.79 -2.74
C GLY A 158 13.15 5.33 -3.17
N TRP A 159 12.21 4.44 -2.86
CA TRP A 159 12.28 3.01 -3.10
C TRP A 159 11.02 2.53 -3.79
N GLN A 160 11.10 1.48 -4.59
CA GLN A 160 9.97 0.91 -5.32
C GLN A 160 9.90 -0.60 -5.15
N PHE A 161 8.71 -1.14 -5.20
CA PHE A 161 8.48 -2.58 -5.25
C PHE A 161 8.56 -3.07 -6.70
N GLN A 162 9.59 -3.85 -7.02
CA GLN A 162 9.70 -4.59 -8.27
C GLN A 162 9.07 -5.97 -8.07
N VAL A 163 7.87 -6.16 -8.60
CA VAL A 163 7.16 -7.44 -8.53
C VAL A 163 7.85 -8.49 -9.39
N ALA A 164 7.94 -9.72 -8.89
CA ALA A 164 8.50 -10.85 -9.64
C ALA A 164 7.57 -11.30 -10.78
N ASN A 165 6.25 -11.22 -10.55
CA ASN A 165 5.23 -11.50 -11.56
C ASN A 165 4.63 -10.20 -12.10
N PRO A 166 4.88 -9.84 -13.39
CA PRO A 166 4.34 -8.60 -13.96
C PRO A 166 2.82 -8.48 -13.92
N ALA A 167 2.07 -9.58 -13.85
CA ALA A 167 0.61 -9.56 -13.73
C ALA A 167 0.13 -9.03 -12.37
N GLU A 168 0.99 -9.00 -11.36
CA GLU A 168 0.69 -8.46 -10.03
C GLU A 168 0.94 -6.95 -9.93
N ARG A 169 1.53 -6.31 -10.98
CA ARG A 169 1.60 -4.86 -11.10
C ARG A 169 0.35 -4.35 -11.80
N LEU A 170 -0.59 -3.81 -11.06
CA LEU A 170 -1.87 -3.32 -11.58
C LEU A 170 -1.75 -1.94 -12.23
N ALA A 171 -0.83 -1.10 -11.73
CA ALA A 171 -0.53 0.21 -12.31
C ALA A 171 0.92 0.62 -12.02
N HIS A 172 1.45 1.49 -12.87
CA HIS A 172 2.76 2.12 -12.67
C HIS A 172 2.69 3.64 -12.89
N ALA A 173 3.75 4.33 -12.52
CA ALA A 173 4.01 5.73 -12.87
C ALA A 173 5.37 5.83 -13.58
N GLY A 174 5.49 6.75 -14.54
CA GLY A 174 6.75 6.99 -15.23
C GLY A 174 7.70 7.84 -14.38
N TYR A 175 8.85 7.28 -13.96
CA TYR A 175 9.86 8.05 -13.24
C TYR A 175 11.27 7.53 -13.54
N GLY A 176 11.80 7.88 -14.72
CA GLY A 176 13.02 7.30 -15.29
C GLY A 176 12.81 5.90 -15.85
N SER A 177 12.00 5.12 -15.17
CA SER A 177 11.50 3.81 -15.58
C SER A 177 10.02 3.67 -15.19
N ALA A 178 9.42 2.50 -15.45
CA ALA A 178 8.09 2.17 -14.94
C ALA A 178 8.19 1.80 -13.44
N VAL A 179 7.83 2.74 -12.58
CA VAL A 179 7.82 2.56 -11.12
C VAL A 179 6.45 2.02 -10.69
N THR A 180 6.43 0.92 -9.97
CA THR A 180 5.18 0.30 -9.50
C THR A 180 4.37 1.27 -8.65
N ALA A 181 3.14 1.56 -9.05
CA ALA A 181 2.21 2.42 -8.35
C ALA A 181 1.15 1.65 -7.58
N VAL A 182 0.68 0.53 -8.13
CA VAL A 182 -0.31 -0.36 -7.50
C VAL A 182 0.05 -1.80 -7.75
N VAL A 183 0.01 -2.60 -6.70
CA VAL A 183 0.11 -4.06 -6.76
C VAL A 183 -1.19 -4.72 -6.37
N GLY A 184 -1.44 -5.94 -6.87
CA GLY A 184 -2.60 -6.73 -6.45
C GLY A 184 -2.43 -8.21 -6.71
N ARG A 185 -2.92 -9.00 -5.75
CA ARG A 185 -2.98 -10.45 -5.82
C ARG A 185 -4.09 -10.96 -4.90
N ASP A 186 -5.00 -11.77 -5.42
CA ASP A 186 -6.12 -12.35 -4.67
C ASP A 186 -6.91 -11.27 -3.88
N ASN A 187 -6.89 -11.31 -2.56
CA ASN A 187 -7.52 -10.36 -1.64
C ASN A 187 -6.57 -9.23 -1.16
N ILE A 188 -5.37 -9.13 -1.74
CA ILE A 188 -4.33 -8.18 -1.32
C ILE A 188 -4.13 -7.14 -2.40
N VAL A 189 -4.13 -5.87 -2.02
CA VAL A 189 -3.72 -4.74 -2.86
C VAL A 189 -2.76 -3.84 -2.11
N GLY A 190 -1.99 -3.05 -2.83
CA GLY A 190 -1.13 -2.04 -2.25
C GLY A 190 -0.91 -0.87 -3.18
N THR A 191 -0.67 0.32 -2.62
CA THR A 191 -0.38 1.56 -3.35
C THR A 191 0.95 2.13 -2.92
N GLN A 192 1.80 2.55 -3.88
CA GLN A 192 3.00 3.31 -3.58
C GLN A 192 2.69 4.76 -3.24
N PHE A 193 1.69 5.32 -3.90
CA PHE A 193 1.18 6.65 -3.59
C PHE A 193 0.31 6.63 -2.32
N HIS A 194 0.06 7.81 -1.79
CA HIS A 194 -0.81 8.01 -0.64
C HIS A 194 -2.24 8.31 -1.12
N PRO A 195 -3.18 7.36 -1.07
CA PRO A 195 -4.55 7.60 -1.51
C PRO A 195 -5.21 8.69 -0.66
N GLU A 196 -4.91 8.78 0.63
CA GLU A 196 -5.41 9.82 1.53
C GLU A 196 -4.91 11.23 1.20
N LYS A 197 -3.87 11.36 0.35
CA LYS A 197 -3.32 12.64 -0.15
C LYS A 197 -3.61 12.86 -1.63
N SER A 198 -4.28 11.91 -2.31
CA SER A 198 -4.47 11.90 -3.77
C SER A 198 -5.86 12.40 -4.21
N GLN A 199 -6.51 13.22 -3.37
CA GLN A 199 -7.79 13.87 -3.69
C GLN A 199 -8.85 12.87 -4.21
N GLY A 200 -9.57 13.22 -5.31
CA GLY A 200 -10.66 12.42 -5.86
C GLY A 200 -10.24 11.02 -6.32
N VAL A 201 -9.05 10.87 -6.90
CA VAL A 201 -8.51 9.57 -7.34
C VAL A 201 -8.26 8.67 -6.14
N GLY A 202 -7.63 9.21 -5.09
CA GLY A 202 -7.36 8.46 -3.87
C GLY A 202 -8.63 8.09 -3.12
N LEU A 203 -9.59 9.01 -2.98
CA LEU A 203 -10.87 8.73 -2.34
C LEU A 203 -11.66 7.66 -3.11
N ARG A 204 -11.66 7.71 -4.45
CA ARG A 204 -12.28 6.68 -5.28
C ARG A 204 -11.66 5.31 -5.02
N MET A 205 -10.32 5.22 -4.98
CA MET A 205 -9.64 3.96 -4.68
C MET A 205 -10.00 3.43 -3.28
N ILE A 206 -10.04 4.29 -2.28
CA ILE A 206 -10.49 3.91 -0.92
C ILE A 206 -11.93 3.39 -0.96
N GLY A 207 -12.84 4.09 -1.64
CA GLY A 207 -14.22 3.67 -1.80
C GLY A 207 -14.35 2.31 -2.49
N ASN A 208 -13.60 2.11 -3.58
CA ASN A 208 -13.55 0.84 -4.30
C ASN A 208 -13.03 -0.29 -3.40
N PHE A 209 -11.95 -0.05 -2.63
CA PHE A 209 -11.44 -1.03 -1.68
C PHE A 209 -12.48 -1.39 -0.60
N LEU A 210 -13.19 -0.41 -0.07
CA LEU A 210 -14.23 -0.64 0.92
C LEU A 210 -15.42 -1.44 0.36
N GLY A 211 -15.74 -1.26 -0.93
CA GLY A 211 -16.77 -2.01 -1.64
C GLY A 211 -16.32 -3.35 -2.23
N TRP A 212 -15.01 -3.58 -2.29
CA TRP A 212 -14.44 -4.74 -2.97
C TRP A 212 -14.88 -6.06 -2.35
N ARG A 213 -15.36 -6.97 -3.19
CA ARG A 213 -15.72 -8.35 -2.82
C ARG A 213 -14.73 -9.29 -3.51
N VAL A 214 -14.00 -10.03 -2.72
CA VAL A 214 -13.06 -11.07 -3.14
C VAL A 214 -13.82 -12.39 -3.30
#